data_23c8d4c80895c0d395acd6fec3492438
#
_entry.id   23c8d4c80895c0d395acd6fec3492438
#
_cell.length_a   1.000
_cell.length_b   1.000
_cell.length_c   1.000
_cell.angle_alpha   90.00
_cell.angle_beta   90.00
_cell.angle_gamma   90.00
#
_symmetry.space_group_name_H-M   'P 1'
#
loop_
_entity.id
_entity.type
_entity.pdbx_description
1 polymer ?
#
loop_
_entity_poly.entity_id
_entity_poly.type
_entity_poly.pdbx_seq_one_letter_code
_entity_poly.pdbx_strand_id
1 'polypeptide(L)'
;MACVILFRGVLSMNFSSIVKYSREKLGMSQEEMAHALQISFATINRWENGKTHPNKMAKSVFFAFCEQHGIKAEAMLQKKGEGEK
;
A
#
# COMPACT_ATOMS: atom_id res chain seq x y z
N MET A 1 5.23 0.85 -24.97
CA MET A 1 4.98 -0.21 -25.04
C MET A 1 5.31 -1.24 -24.03
N ALA A 2 6.53 -1.63 -23.82
CA ALA A 2 6.80 -2.56 -22.76
C ALA A 2 6.35 -2.02 -21.43
N CYS A 3 6.39 -0.74 -21.27
CA CYS A 3 5.98 -0.14 -20.02
C CYS A 3 4.53 -0.40 -19.71
N VAL A 4 3.73 -0.48 -20.73
CA VAL A 4 2.32 -0.71 -20.52
C VAL A 4 2.09 -2.08 -19.91
N ILE A 5 2.84 -3.06 -20.37
CA ILE A 5 2.69 -4.39 -19.84
C ILE A 5 3.13 -4.45 -18.40
N LEU A 6 4.24 -3.83 -18.09
CA LEU A 6 4.71 -3.82 -16.72
C LEU A 6 3.73 -3.10 -15.83
N PHE A 7 3.17 -2.03 -16.34
CA PHE A 7 2.24 -1.26 -15.57
C PHE A 7 1.02 -2.09 -15.19
N ARG A 8 0.57 -2.92 -16.09
CA ARG A 8 -0.57 -3.76 -15.79
C ARG A 8 -0.23 -4.74 -14.68
N GLY A 9 0.97 -5.25 -14.66
CA GLY A 9 1.36 -6.14 -13.58
C GLY A 9 1.36 -5.43 -12.25
N VAL A 10 1.78 -4.20 -12.27
CA VAL A 10 1.83 -3.42 -11.05
C VAL A 10 0.44 -3.17 -10.52
N LEU A 11 -0.53 -3.00 -11.41
CA LEU A 11 -1.88 -2.72 -10.96
C LEU A 11 -2.53 -3.87 -10.21
N SER A 12 -1.92 -5.04 -10.23
CA SER A 12 -2.50 -6.19 -9.54
C SER A 12 -1.78 -6.50 -8.24
N MET A 13 -1.23 -5.53 -7.59
CA MET A 13 -0.51 -5.74 -6.35
C MET A 13 -1.45 -5.97 -5.19
N ASN A 14 -1.03 -6.79 -4.24
CA ASN A 14 -1.82 -6.94 -3.04
C ASN A 14 -1.41 -5.85 -2.04
N PHE A 15 -2.13 -5.76 -0.94
CA PHE A 15 -1.91 -4.66 -0.01
C PHE A 15 -0.49 -4.64 0.55
N SER A 16 0.04 -5.80 0.93
CA SER A 16 1.38 -5.81 1.52
C SER A 16 2.43 -5.31 0.53
N SER A 17 2.29 -5.68 -0.72
CA SER A 17 3.23 -5.20 -1.74
C SER A 17 3.09 -3.71 -1.96
N ILE A 18 1.87 -3.21 -1.91
CA ILE A 18 1.64 -1.79 -2.11
C ILE A 18 2.24 -0.97 -0.98
N VAL A 19 2.14 -1.45 0.25
CA VAL A 19 2.73 -0.75 1.38
C VAL A 19 4.24 -0.65 1.19
N LYS A 20 4.86 -1.75 0.84
CA LYS A 20 6.30 -1.76 0.64
C LYS A 20 6.71 -0.89 -0.54
N TYR A 21 5.98 -1.00 -1.64
CA TYR A 21 6.26 -0.21 -2.82
C TYR A 21 6.16 1.28 -2.51
N SER A 22 5.09 1.69 -1.82
CA SER A 22 4.90 3.09 -1.51
C SER A 22 6.00 3.61 -0.60
N ARG A 23 6.35 2.80 0.39
CA ARG A 23 7.40 3.19 1.30
C ARG A 23 8.72 3.38 0.58
N GLU A 24 9.07 2.44 -0.27
CA GLU A 24 10.33 2.52 -1.00
C GLU A 24 10.33 3.68 -1.99
N LYS A 25 9.18 3.92 -2.59
CA LYS A 25 9.09 5.02 -3.53
C LYS A 25 9.31 6.36 -2.85
N LEU A 26 8.87 6.48 -1.61
CA LEU A 26 9.05 7.70 -0.86
C LEU A 26 10.39 7.75 -0.13
N GLY A 27 11.18 6.70 -0.24
CA GLY A 27 12.48 6.67 0.40
C GLY A 27 12.42 6.60 1.91
N MET A 28 11.37 5.97 2.44
CA MET A 28 11.19 5.90 3.88
C MET A 28 11.54 4.54 4.43
N SER A 29 12.01 4.53 5.68
CA SER A 29 12.16 3.27 6.39
C SER A 29 10.81 2.87 6.95
N GLN A 30 10.70 1.65 7.44
CA GLN A 30 9.45 1.21 8.05
C GLN A 30 9.10 2.08 9.24
N GLU A 31 10.10 2.48 10.01
CA GLU A 31 9.86 3.33 11.15
C GLU A 31 9.37 4.69 10.74
N GLU A 32 9.95 5.22 9.68
CA GLU A 32 9.53 6.54 9.22
C GLU A 32 8.10 6.53 8.73
N MET A 33 7.73 5.49 8.00
CA MET A 33 6.36 5.41 7.51
C MET A 33 5.39 5.20 8.67
N ALA A 34 5.76 4.37 9.64
CA ALA A 34 4.90 4.16 10.79
C ALA A 34 4.66 5.46 11.53
N HIS A 35 5.71 6.25 11.69
CA HIS A 35 5.60 7.54 12.35
C HIS A 35 4.68 8.47 11.54
N ALA A 36 4.86 8.49 10.24
CA ALA A 36 4.05 9.36 9.39
C ALA A 36 2.58 8.99 9.43
N LEU A 37 2.30 7.70 9.56
CA LEU A 37 0.92 7.23 9.63
C LEU A 37 0.39 7.19 11.06
N GLN A 38 1.25 7.46 12.02
CA GLN A 38 0.88 7.45 13.43
C GLN A 38 0.44 6.06 13.89
N ILE A 39 1.16 5.06 13.44
CA ILE A 39 0.93 3.70 13.87
C ILE A 39 2.25 3.11 14.32
N SER A 40 2.23 1.91 14.85
CA SER A 40 3.45 1.34 15.36
C SER A 40 4.28 0.72 14.26
N PHE A 41 5.58 0.60 14.49
CA PHE A 41 6.46 -0.06 13.58
C PHE A 41 6.01 -1.50 13.35
N ALA A 42 5.58 -2.16 14.41
CA ALA A 42 5.13 -3.54 14.28
C ALA A 42 3.97 -3.66 13.32
N THR A 43 3.09 -2.66 13.29
CA THR A 43 1.97 -2.66 12.38
C THR A 43 2.44 -2.61 10.93
N ILE A 44 3.36 -1.71 10.62
CA ILE A 44 3.89 -1.63 9.27
C ILE A 44 4.56 -2.94 8.89
N ASN A 45 5.33 -3.49 9.80
CA ASN A 45 6.04 -4.71 9.55
C ASN A 45 5.07 -5.85 9.23
N ARG A 46 3.98 -5.96 9.98
CA ARG A 46 2.99 -6.98 9.72
C ARG A 46 2.30 -6.78 8.38
N TRP A 47 2.00 -5.53 8.04
CA TRP A 47 1.37 -5.25 6.78
C TRP A 47 2.26 -5.69 5.62
N GLU A 48 3.55 -5.38 5.70
CA GLU A 48 4.46 -5.72 4.61
C GLU A 48 4.71 -7.22 4.52
N ASN A 49 4.59 -7.91 5.63
CA ASN A 49 4.79 -9.35 5.62
C ASN A 49 3.51 -10.12 5.29
N GLY A 50 2.42 -9.42 5.14
CA GLY A 50 1.17 -10.06 4.77
C GLY A 50 0.56 -10.89 5.89
N LYS A 51 0.99 -10.64 7.13
CA LYS A 51 0.50 -11.44 8.24
C LYS A 51 -0.82 -11.00 8.82
N THR A 52 -1.28 -9.85 8.42
CA THR A 52 -2.52 -9.37 8.97
C THR A 52 -3.22 -8.54 7.93
N HIS A 53 -4.53 -8.49 8.01
CA HIS A 53 -5.32 -7.71 7.07
C HIS A 53 -5.82 -6.48 7.77
N PRO A 54 -5.39 -5.30 7.35
CA PRO A 54 -5.86 -4.08 8.01
C PRO A 54 -7.35 -3.89 7.77
N ASN A 55 -8.02 -3.27 8.73
CA ASN A 55 -9.43 -3.02 8.56
C ASN A 55 -9.62 -1.84 7.60
N LYS A 56 -10.85 -1.52 7.31
CA LYS A 56 -11.15 -0.46 6.37
C LYS A 56 -10.59 0.86 6.79
N MET A 57 -10.67 1.18 8.06
CA MET A 57 -10.18 2.45 8.53
C MET A 57 -8.68 2.57 8.33
N ALA A 58 -7.95 1.51 8.63
CA ALA A 58 -6.50 1.53 8.47
C ALA A 58 -6.12 1.68 7.00
N LYS A 59 -6.84 0.99 6.13
CA LYS A 59 -6.57 1.11 4.71
C LYS A 59 -6.84 2.53 4.22
N SER A 60 -7.92 3.12 4.69
CA SER A 60 -8.26 4.49 4.32
C SER A 60 -7.16 5.46 4.70
N VAL A 61 -6.63 5.32 5.90
CA VAL A 61 -5.57 6.20 6.35
C VAL A 61 -4.33 6.02 5.46
N PHE A 62 -4.00 4.79 5.16
CA PHE A 62 -2.84 4.52 4.32
C PHE A 62 -3.04 5.08 2.92
N PHE A 63 -4.21 4.86 2.33
CA PHE A 63 -4.45 5.34 0.98
C PHE A 63 -4.49 6.87 0.93
N ALA A 64 -5.03 7.52 1.96
CA ALA A 64 -5.03 8.96 2.00
C ALA A 64 -3.61 9.50 2.07
N PHE A 65 -2.77 8.84 2.86
CA PHE A 65 -1.38 9.23 2.97
C PHE A 65 -0.69 9.12 1.61
N CYS A 66 -0.91 8.01 0.92
CA CYS A 66 -0.30 7.81 -0.39
C CYS A 66 -0.77 8.86 -1.38
N GLU A 67 -2.05 9.17 -1.34
CA GLU A 67 -2.58 10.14 -2.26
C GLU A 67 -1.96 11.51 -2.05
N GLN A 68 -1.71 11.88 -0.80
CA GLN A 68 -1.07 13.13 -0.50
C GLN A 68 0.34 13.19 -1.09
N HIS A 69 0.96 12.05 -1.29
CA HIS A 69 2.30 11.99 -1.83
C HIS A 69 2.33 11.60 -3.30
N GLY A 70 1.18 11.66 -3.96
CA GLY A 70 1.13 11.39 -5.39
C GLY A 70 1.17 9.93 -5.79
N ILE A 71 0.89 9.04 -4.85
CA ILE A 71 0.89 7.62 -5.14
C ILE A 71 -0.55 7.12 -5.19
N LYS A 72 -0.92 6.50 -6.28
CA LYS A 72 -2.28 6.00 -6.41
C LYS A 72 -2.37 4.57 -5.95
N ALA A 73 -2.16 4.38 -4.68
CA ALA A 73 -2.10 3.04 -4.10
C ALA A 73 -3.40 2.29 -4.23
N GLU A 74 -4.50 2.99 -4.06
CA GLU A 74 -5.78 2.32 -4.15
C GLU A 74 -6.03 1.75 -5.54
N ALA A 75 -5.56 2.45 -6.56
CA ALA A 75 -5.73 1.98 -7.92
C ALA A 75 -4.87 0.75 -8.21
N MET A 76 -3.81 0.58 -7.45
CA MET A 76 -2.94 -0.56 -7.63
C MET A 76 -3.44 -1.81 -6.94
N LEU A 77 -4.35 -1.64 -6.00
CA LEU A 77 -4.84 -2.76 -5.24
C LEU A 77 -5.65 -3.70 -6.12
N GLN A 78 -5.42 -5.00 -5.93
CA GLN A 78 -6.16 -5.97 -6.64
C GLN A 78 -7.62 -5.90 -6.24
N LYS A 79 -8.49 -5.69 -7.19
CA LYS A 79 -9.85 -5.48 -6.83
C LYS A 79 -10.80 -6.62 -7.06
N LYS A 80 -10.29 -7.74 -7.48
CA LYS A 80 -11.15 -8.78 -7.68
C LYS A 80 -11.76 -9.20 -6.42
N GLY A 81 -12.62 -9.43 -6.08
CA GLY A 81 -13.16 -9.81 -4.88
C GLY A 81 -13.92 -8.77 -4.25
N GLU A 82 -13.42 -7.59 -4.32
CA GLU A 82 -14.05 -6.65 -3.62
C GLU A 82 -15.22 -6.18 -4.29
N GLY A 83 -15.32 -6.52 -5.45
CA GLY A 83 -16.52 -6.11 -6.02
C GLY A 83 -17.65 -6.58 -5.24
N GLU A 84 -17.40 -7.33 -4.47
CA GLU A 84 -18.33 -7.67 -3.73
C GLU A 84 -18.72 -6.97 -2.76
N LYS A 85 -18.58 -6.50 -2.72
CA LYS A 85 -18.98 -5.87 -1.94
C LYS A 85 -19.50 -5.41 -1.79
#